data_95280e7b8c40f651bc4eb2de19bc2b63
#
_entry.id   95280e7b8c40f651bc4eb2de19bc2b63
#
_cell.length_a   1.000
_cell.length_b   1.000
_cell.length_c   1.000
_cell.angle_alpha   90.00
_cell.angle_beta   90.00
_cell.angle_gamma   90.00
#
_symmetry.space_group_name_H-M   'P 1'
#
loop_
_entity.id
_entity.type
_entity.pdbx_description
1 polymer ?
#
loop_
_entity_poly.entity_id
_entity_poly.type
_entity_poly.pdbx_seq_one_letter_code
_entity_poly.pdbx_strand_id
1 'polypeptide(L)'
;MINRKNMKPTITICLAILLTACNTQKKQETDNNSDSLKNIPQAVGNDRDEHGCLASAGYTWSEVQKDCIRLFEKGIRVDAADESERSAFIVFSPDSTLAELFFSDEQPKEILERRTLPTGKYAWNIEDDDTKNVRFIDGIWTISQRSKLISTQSKDELGPMQTLTYEGLLPAASGPGIFYSLTIKSKKHS
;
A
#
# COMPACT_ATOMS: atom_id res chain seq x y z
N MET A 1 49.81 -31.62 -16.11
CA MET A 1 51.05 -30.81 -16.05
C MET A 1 50.65 -29.46 -15.48
N ILE A 2 50.76 -29.28 -14.14
CA ILE A 2 51.80 -28.53 -13.43
C ILE A 2 51.82 -27.07 -13.90
N ASN A 3 51.42 -26.08 -13.06
CA ASN A 3 52.25 -25.57 -12.00
C ASN A 3 51.49 -24.64 -11.05
N ARG A 4 51.56 -24.95 -9.77
CA ARG A 4 51.32 -24.05 -8.66
C ARG A 4 52.49 -23.08 -8.54
N LYS A 5 52.23 -21.82 -8.25
CA LYS A 5 53.19 -21.01 -7.48
C LYS A 5 52.49 -20.21 -6.41
N ASN A 6 52.77 -20.66 -5.20
CA ASN A 6 52.61 -19.96 -3.91
C ASN A 6 53.32 -18.61 -3.95
N MET A 7 52.68 -17.65 -3.31
CA MET A 7 53.47 -16.62 -2.63
C MET A 7 52.77 -16.21 -1.32
N LYS A 8 53.52 -16.40 -0.27
CA LYS A 8 53.21 -16.17 1.14
C LYS A 8 53.44 -14.71 1.55
N PRO A 9 53.05 -14.35 2.77
CA PRO A 9 52.68 -13.00 3.20
C PRO A 9 53.86 -12.22 3.74
N THR A 10 53.76 -10.94 3.69
CA THR A 10 54.64 -10.06 4.49
C THR A 10 53.81 -9.24 5.46
N ILE A 11 53.94 -9.66 6.69
CA ILE A 11 53.55 -8.93 7.90
C ILE A 11 54.50 -7.75 8.04
N THR A 12 53.97 -6.55 8.10
CA THR A 12 54.75 -5.44 8.68
C THR A 12 53.97 -4.81 9.78
N ILE A 13 54.39 -5.12 10.94
CA ILE A 13 54.06 -4.51 12.23
C ILE A 13 54.75 -3.14 12.24
N CYS A 14 54.02 -2.08 12.48
CA CYS A 14 54.54 -0.85 13.06
C CYS A 14 53.66 -0.38 14.17
N LEU A 15 54.28 -0.45 15.27
CA LEU A 15 53.99 -0.20 16.67
C LEU A 15 54.01 1.30 16.98
N ALA A 16 53.06 1.69 17.79
CA ALA A 16 53.10 2.71 18.87
C ALA A 16 53.27 4.20 18.54
N ILE A 17 52.52 4.99 19.24
CA ILE A 17 52.83 6.03 20.25
C ILE A 17 51.52 6.79 20.49
N LEU A 18 50.79 6.63 21.57
CA LEU A 18 50.83 7.17 22.94
C LEU A 18 50.74 8.70 23.06
N LEU A 19 49.73 9.05 23.87
CA LEU A 19 49.61 10.21 24.80
C LEU A 19 49.08 11.50 24.12
N THR A 20 48.10 12.20 24.68
CA THR A 20 47.89 12.66 26.04
C THR A 20 46.47 13.13 26.30
N ALA A 21 46.04 12.88 27.45
CA ALA A 21 44.96 13.38 28.27
C ALA A 21 44.89 14.91 28.42
N CYS A 22 43.63 15.39 28.59
CA CYS A 22 43.27 16.47 29.54
C CYS A 22 41.75 16.41 29.67
N ASN A 23 41.22 15.85 30.60
CA ASN A 23 40.79 16.13 31.97
C ASN A 23 40.36 17.57 32.22
N THR A 24 39.06 17.78 32.34
CA THR A 24 38.54 18.74 33.31
C THR A 24 37.20 18.27 33.84
N GLN A 25 37.23 17.83 35.10
CA GLN A 25 36.08 17.62 35.98
C GLN A 25 35.47 18.95 36.38
N LYS A 26 34.21 18.97 36.60
CA LYS A 26 33.40 19.50 37.73
C LYS A 26 32.04 19.88 37.20
N LYS A 27 30.93 19.61 37.83
CA LYS A 27 30.55 19.46 39.20
C LYS A 27 29.15 18.84 39.25
N GLN A 28 28.95 17.89 40.13
CA GLN A 28 27.63 17.41 40.57
C GLN A 28 26.96 18.53 41.35
N GLU A 29 25.73 18.81 40.99
CA GLU A 29 24.74 19.25 41.95
C GLU A 29 23.39 18.60 41.61
N THR A 30 22.99 17.83 42.58
CA THR A 30 21.68 17.22 42.76
C THR A 30 20.69 18.33 42.99
N ASP A 31 19.60 18.34 42.23
CA ASP A 31 18.33 18.72 42.84
C ASP A 31 17.17 18.09 42.05
N ASN A 32 16.36 17.45 42.83
CA ASN A 32 15.05 16.92 42.47
C ASN A 32 14.16 18.05 41.94
N ASN A 33 13.46 17.84 40.84
CA ASN A 33 12.00 17.88 40.89
C ASN A 33 11.39 17.79 39.49
N SER A 34 10.36 17.02 39.42
CA SER A 34 9.19 17.26 38.57
C SER A 34 9.35 17.08 37.03
N ASP A 35 8.83 15.96 36.59
CA ASP A 35 7.73 15.95 35.68
C ASP A 35 7.79 17.05 34.58
N SER A 36 8.54 16.74 33.56
CA SER A 36 8.34 17.33 32.27
C SER A 36 8.37 16.19 31.26
N LEU A 37 7.20 15.58 31.08
CA LEU A 37 6.82 15.03 29.82
C LEU A 37 7.16 16.08 28.77
N LYS A 38 8.35 15.95 28.16
CA LYS A 38 8.61 16.61 26.90
C LYS A 38 7.52 16.13 25.96
N ASN A 39 6.46 16.91 25.86
CA ASN A 39 5.64 16.98 24.67
C ASN A 39 6.62 17.28 23.53
N ILE A 40 7.13 16.21 22.93
CA ILE A 40 7.56 16.28 21.55
C ILE A 40 6.25 16.57 20.83
N PRO A 41 6.10 17.74 20.19
CA PRO A 41 4.97 17.91 19.30
C PRO A 41 5.14 16.80 18.28
N GLN A 42 4.31 15.78 18.38
CA GLN A 42 4.10 14.85 17.29
C GLN A 42 3.62 15.76 16.17
N ALA A 43 4.48 16.00 15.20
CA ALA A 43 4.13 16.78 14.03
C ALA A 43 3.02 16.00 13.32
N VAL A 44 1.78 16.30 13.70
CA VAL A 44 0.59 15.82 13.03
C VAL A 44 0.68 16.37 11.62
N GLY A 45 1.01 15.51 10.66
CA GLY A 45 1.08 15.89 9.25
C GLY A 45 2.43 15.74 8.56
N ASN A 46 3.43 15.09 9.16
CA ASN A 46 4.74 14.88 8.53
C ASN A 46 4.92 13.45 7.97
N ASP A 47 3.83 12.76 7.70
CA ASP A 47 3.78 11.40 7.14
C ASP A 47 3.53 11.42 5.62
N ARG A 48 4.07 12.43 4.95
CA ARG A 48 4.07 12.50 3.50
C ARG A 48 5.19 11.63 2.95
N ASP A 49 4.85 10.84 1.94
CA ASP A 49 5.83 10.09 1.17
C ASP A 49 6.71 11.02 0.30
N GLU A 50 7.63 10.46 -0.45
CA GLU A 50 8.54 11.18 -1.35
C GLU A 50 7.82 11.98 -2.45
N HIS A 51 6.58 11.62 -2.78
CA HIS A 51 5.72 12.31 -3.73
C HIS A 51 4.80 13.33 -3.06
N GLY A 52 4.84 13.42 -1.72
CA GLY A 52 4.01 14.32 -0.93
C GLY A 52 2.63 13.79 -0.59
N CYS A 53 2.34 12.51 -0.86
CA CYS A 53 1.06 11.88 -0.51
C CYS A 53 0.95 11.65 1.00
N LEU A 54 -0.22 11.95 1.56
CA LEU A 54 -0.49 11.85 3.00
C LEU A 54 -0.98 10.44 3.34
N ALA A 55 -0.06 9.57 3.79
CA ALA A 55 -0.35 8.17 4.08
C ALA A 55 -1.40 8.00 5.20
N SER A 56 -1.35 8.84 6.26
CA SER A 56 -2.34 8.83 7.35
C SER A 56 -3.77 9.13 6.89
N ALA A 57 -3.94 9.80 5.75
CA ALA A 57 -5.24 10.03 5.13
C ALA A 57 -5.59 8.98 4.05
N GLY A 58 -4.81 7.90 3.95
CA GLY A 58 -5.03 6.81 3.02
C GLY A 58 -4.64 7.10 1.58
N TYR A 59 -3.83 8.14 1.35
CA TYR A 59 -3.31 8.44 0.02
C TYR A 59 -2.00 7.70 -0.24
N THR A 60 -1.85 7.21 -1.45
CA THR A 60 -0.63 6.62 -2.00
C THR A 60 -0.37 7.14 -3.40
N TRP A 61 0.89 7.28 -3.77
CA TRP A 61 1.25 7.68 -5.13
C TRP A 61 0.95 6.57 -6.12
N SER A 62 0.33 6.93 -7.24
CA SER A 62 0.13 6.06 -8.39
C SER A 62 0.98 6.54 -9.56
N GLU A 63 1.83 5.65 -10.05
CA GLU A 63 2.66 5.92 -11.21
C GLU A 63 1.87 6.06 -12.50
N VAL A 64 0.76 5.33 -12.63
CA VAL A 64 -0.06 5.35 -13.85
C VAL A 64 -1.07 6.50 -13.85
N GLN A 65 -1.49 6.96 -12.67
CA GLN A 65 -2.35 8.14 -12.52
C GLN A 65 -1.56 9.44 -12.41
N LYS A 66 -0.25 9.37 -12.05
CA LYS A 66 0.62 10.51 -11.73
C LYS A 66 0.03 11.42 -10.65
N ASP A 67 -0.64 10.82 -9.69
CA ASP A 67 -1.36 11.54 -8.62
C ASP A 67 -1.39 10.72 -7.33
N CYS A 68 -1.65 11.41 -6.21
CA CYS A 68 -1.96 10.78 -4.94
C CYS A 68 -3.40 10.29 -4.95
N ILE A 69 -3.60 9.00 -4.86
CA ILE A 69 -4.92 8.36 -4.93
C ILE A 69 -5.25 7.62 -3.65
N ARG A 70 -6.53 7.41 -3.42
CA ARG A 70 -7.04 6.42 -2.46
C ARG A 70 -7.43 5.16 -3.20
N LEU A 71 -6.78 4.03 -2.87
CA LEU A 71 -6.95 2.77 -3.60
C LEU A 71 -8.39 2.30 -3.62
N PHE A 72 -9.13 2.45 -2.51
CA PHE A 72 -10.54 2.04 -2.44
C PHE A 72 -11.50 2.93 -3.24
N GLU A 73 -11.07 4.14 -3.67
CA GLU A 73 -11.86 5.05 -4.50
C GLU A 73 -11.55 4.88 -5.99
N LYS A 74 -10.29 4.62 -6.33
CA LYS A 74 -9.79 4.63 -7.72
C LYS A 74 -9.45 3.25 -8.25
N GLY A 75 -9.15 2.29 -7.36
CA GLY A 75 -8.75 0.94 -7.73
C GLY A 75 -9.92 -0.03 -7.77
N ILE A 76 -9.76 -1.07 -8.53
CA ILE A 76 -10.66 -2.23 -8.54
C ILE A 76 -10.08 -3.24 -7.57
N ARG A 77 -10.81 -3.53 -6.49
CA ARG A 77 -10.40 -4.53 -5.52
C ARG A 77 -10.55 -5.94 -6.09
N VAL A 78 -9.54 -6.76 -5.85
CA VAL A 78 -9.54 -8.20 -6.10
C VAL A 78 -8.98 -8.90 -4.87
N ASP A 79 -9.57 -10.01 -4.50
CA ASP A 79 -9.18 -10.81 -3.35
C ASP A 79 -8.41 -12.04 -3.81
N ALA A 80 -7.55 -12.58 -2.94
CA ALA A 80 -6.78 -13.78 -3.25
C ALA A 80 -7.69 -14.94 -3.66
N ALA A 81 -7.25 -15.71 -4.65
CA ALA A 81 -7.99 -16.89 -5.13
C ALA A 81 -7.75 -18.12 -4.24
N ASP A 82 -6.85 -18.03 -3.27
CA ASP A 82 -6.62 -19.02 -2.23
C ASP A 82 -7.34 -18.59 -0.92
N GLU A 83 -7.21 -19.39 0.14
CA GLU A 83 -7.84 -19.11 1.43
C GLU A 83 -7.14 -18.00 2.24
N SER A 84 -6.20 -17.26 1.64
CA SER A 84 -5.52 -16.16 2.33
C SER A 84 -6.39 -14.91 2.33
N GLU A 85 -6.25 -14.08 3.38
CA GLU A 85 -6.94 -12.79 3.50
C GLU A 85 -6.26 -11.66 2.70
N ARG A 86 -5.41 -12.01 1.73
CA ARG A 86 -4.73 -11.03 0.90
C ARG A 86 -5.66 -10.39 -0.11
N SER A 87 -5.48 -9.12 -0.33
CA SER A 87 -6.19 -8.38 -1.38
C SER A 87 -5.21 -7.59 -2.24
N ALA A 88 -5.67 -7.19 -3.40
CA ALA A 88 -4.94 -6.28 -4.27
C ALA A 88 -5.90 -5.26 -4.88
N PHE A 89 -5.35 -4.17 -5.42
CA PHE A 89 -6.08 -3.20 -6.21
C PHE A 89 -5.45 -3.07 -7.59
N ILE A 90 -6.28 -3.01 -8.61
CA ILE A 90 -5.90 -2.74 -9.99
C ILE A 90 -6.26 -1.28 -10.27
N VAL A 91 -5.27 -0.45 -10.57
CA VAL A 91 -5.44 0.95 -10.93
C VAL A 91 -5.04 1.13 -12.40
N PHE A 92 -5.95 1.63 -13.21
CA PHE A 92 -5.67 1.88 -14.63
C PHE A 92 -5.23 3.34 -14.85
N SER A 93 -4.37 3.57 -15.86
CA SER A 93 -4.15 4.91 -16.40
C SER A 93 -5.44 5.49 -16.99
N PRO A 94 -5.57 6.82 -17.14
CA PRO A 94 -6.78 7.45 -17.70
C PRO A 94 -7.20 6.91 -19.06
N ASP A 95 -6.26 6.51 -19.89
CA ASP A 95 -6.46 5.91 -21.22
C ASP A 95 -6.52 4.38 -21.19
N SER A 96 -6.38 3.79 -19.99
CA SER A 96 -6.34 2.34 -19.77
C SER A 96 -5.23 1.60 -20.54
N THR A 97 -4.17 2.29 -20.96
CA THR A 97 -3.02 1.64 -21.61
C THR A 97 -2.12 0.95 -20.60
N LEU A 98 -2.14 1.40 -19.35
CA LEU A 98 -1.37 0.84 -18.25
C LEU A 98 -2.27 0.39 -17.10
N ALA A 99 -1.84 -0.62 -16.37
CA ALA A 99 -2.43 -1.05 -15.11
C ALA A 99 -1.35 -1.15 -14.04
N GLU A 100 -1.57 -0.57 -12.88
CA GLU A 100 -0.69 -0.64 -11.72
C GLU A 100 -1.34 -1.54 -10.66
N LEU A 101 -0.55 -2.46 -10.11
CA LEU A 101 -1.00 -3.40 -9.08
C LEU A 101 -0.46 -3.00 -7.72
N PHE A 102 -1.37 -2.94 -6.75
CA PHE A 102 -1.07 -2.68 -5.34
C PHE A 102 -1.51 -3.89 -4.51
N PHE A 103 -0.58 -4.55 -3.86
CA PHE A 103 -0.83 -5.73 -3.03
C PHE A 103 -0.82 -5.36 -1.54
N SER A 104 -1.67 -6.03 -0.74
CA SER A 104 -1.74 -5.82 0.70
C SER A 104 -0.56 -6.40 1.50
N ASP A 105 0.25 -7.24 0.89
CA ASP A 105 1.39 -7.96 1.50
C ASP A 105 2.75 -7.32 1.17
N GLU A 106 2.78 -6.01 0.97
CA GLU A 106 4.00 -5.22 0.72
C GLU A 106 4.84 -5.67 -0.49
N GLN A 107 4.25 -6.43 -1.42
CA GLN A 107 4.91 -6.73 -2.68
C GLN A 107 5.19 -5.44 -3.45
N PRO A 108 6.29 -5.42 -4.25
CA PRO A 108 6.55 -4.29 -5.12
C PRO A 108 5.38 -4.02 -6.06
N LYS A 109 5.09 -2.74 -6.29
CA LYS A 109 4.12 -2.33 -7.29
C LYS A 109 4.57 -2.80 -8.67
N GLU A 110 3.65 -3.29 -9.46
CA GLU A 110 3.93 -3.70 -10.85
C GLU A 110 3.10 -2.86 -11.80
N ILE A 111 3.73 -2.39 -12.87
CA ILE A 111 3.06 -1.67 -13.94
C ILE A 111 3.02 -2.58 -15.15
N LEU A 112 1.81 -2.84 -15.64
CA LEU A 112 1.52 -3.73 -16.75
C LEU A 112 1.03 -2.94 -17.95
N GLU A 113 1.38 -3.37 -19.15
CA GLU A 113 0.99 -2.76 -20.40
C GLU A 113 -0.21 -3.49 -21.04
N ARG A 114 -1.14 -2.73 -21.65
CA ARG A 114 -2.27 -3.30 -22.37
C ARG A 114 -1.81 -3.96 -23.64
N ARG A 115 -2.24 -5.21 -23.83
CA ARG A 115 -2.03 -6.03 -25.01
C ARG A 115 -3.37 -6.43 -25.61
N THR A 116 -3.49 -6.41 -26.93
CA THR A 116 -4.67 -6.93 -27.62
C THR A 116 -4.50 -8.43 -27.84
N LEU A 117 -5.47 -9.20 -27.39
CA LEU A 117 -5.50 -10.65 -27.58
C LEU A 117 -6.05 -10.99 -28.99
N PRO A 118 -5.77 -12.19 -29.53
CA PRO A 118 -6.34 -12.65 -30.79
C PRO A 118 -7.87 -12.65 -30.82
N THR A 119 -8.51 -12.69 -29.66
CA THR A 119 -9.96 -12.62 -29.50
C THR A 119 -10.53 -11.21 -29.57
N GLY A 120 -9.69 -10.18 -29.77
CA GLY A 120 -10.08 -8.77 -29.73
C GLY A 120 -10.27 -8.20 -28.31
N LYS A 121 -10.12 -9.02 -27.26
CA LYS A 121 -10.15 -8.58 -25.87
C LYS A 121 -8.77 -8.04 -25.44
N TYR A 122 -8.72 -7.41 -24.28
CA TYR A 122 -7.49 -6.88 -23.72
C TYR A 122 -6.97 -7.71 -22.54
N ALA A 123 -5.66 -7.69 -22.38
CA ALA A 123 -4.95 -8.13 -21.18
C ALA A 123 -3.87 -7.08 -20.85
N TRP A 124 -3.50 -6.99 -19.58
CA TRP A 124 -2.38 -6.15 -19.15
C TRP A 124 -1.33 -7.07 -18.56
N ASN A 125 -0.17 -7.07 -19.16
CA ASN A 125 1.00 -7.85 -18.74
C ASN A 125 2.30 -7.19 -19.26
N ILE A 126 3.43 -7.69 -18.80
CA ILE A 126 4.74 -7.48 -19.42
C ILE A 126 5.09 -8.76 -20.16
N GLU A 127 6.01 -8.69 -21.12
CA GLU A 127 6.36 -9.81 -22.01
C GLU A 127 7.22 -10.90 -21.34
N ASP A 128 7.13 -11.02 -20.04
CA ASP A 128 7.87 -11.99 -19.23
C ASP A 128 6.88 -13.01 -18.64
N ASP A 129 7.19 -14.30 -18.72
CA ASP A 129 6.36 -15.39 -18.20
C ASP A 129 6.14 -15.33 -16.68
N ASP A 130 7.01 -14.61 -15.96
CA ASP A 130 6.94 -14.45 -14.51
C ASP A 130 6.08 -13.29 -14.07
N THR A 131 5.64 -12.41 -14.98
CA THR A 131 4.81 -11.27 -14.65
C THR A 131 3.36 -11.65 -14.42
N LYS A 132 2.67 -10.77 -13.73
CA LYS A 132 1.24 -10.90 -13.53
C LYS A 132 0.49 -10.54 -14.81
N ASN A 133 -0.68 -11.11 -14.98
CA ASN A 133 -1.55 -10.89 -16.12
C ASN A 133 -2.94 -10.51 -15.60
N VAL A 134 -3.35 -9.28 -15.89
CA VAL A 134 -4.68 -8.75 -15.55
C VAL A 134 -5.62 -8.94 -16.72
N ARG A 135 -6.78 -9.51 -16.49
CA ARG A 135 -7.81 -9.76 -17.50
C ARG A 135 -9.22 -9.52 -16.95
N PHE A 136 -10.11 -9.10 -17.85
CA PHE A 136 -11.55 -9.08 -17.57
C PHE A 136 -12.18 -10.31 -18.21
N ILE A 137 -12.61 -11.28 -17.38
CA ILE A 137 -13.13 -12.58 -17.81
C ILE A 137 -14.50 -12.78 -17.18
N ASP A 138 -15.52 -13.07 -17.99
CA ASP A 138 -16.89 -13.36 -17.54
C ASP A 138 -17.47 -12.30 -16.58
N GLY A 139 -17.14 -11.03 -16.85
CA GLY A 139 -17.67 -9.89 -16.09
C GLY A 139 -16.89 -9.56 -14.82
N ILE A 140 -15.79 -10.23 -14.53
CA ILE A 140 -14.96 -10.01 -13.35
C ILE A 140 -13.48 -9.77 -13.71
N TRP A 141 -12.81 -8.97 -12.90
CA TRP A 141 -11.38 -8.78 -13.02
C TRP A 141 -10.62 -9.92 -12.32
N THR A 142 -9.57 -10.36 -12.98
CA THR A 142 -8.71 -11.45 -12.51
C THR A 142 -7.25 -11.08 -12.64
N ILE A 143 -6.42 -11.55 -11.71
CA ILE A 143 -4.96 -11.52 -11.80
C ILE A 143 -4.48 -12.97 -11.82
N SER A 144 -3.68 -13.33 -12.82
CA SER A 144 -3.00 -14.62 -12.89
C SER A 144 -1.50 -14.43 -13.05
N GLN A 145 -0.73 -15.44 -12.66
CA GLN A 145 0.71 -15.52 -12.85
C GLN A 145 1.06 -16.94 -13.27
N ARG A 146 1.88 -17.12 -14.29
CA ARG A 146 2.21 -18.44 -14.84
C ARG A 146 0.95 -19.30 -15.10
N SER A 147 -0.08 -18.67 -15.68
CA SER A 147 -1.40 -19.30 -15.95
C SER A 147 -2.17 -19.75 -14.71
N LYS A 148 -1.67 -19.50 -13.49
CA LYS A 148 -2.41 -19.75 -12.24
C LYS A 148 -3.16 -18.50 -11.82
N LEU A 149 -4.45 -18.65 -11.52
CA LEU A 149 -5.24 -17.58 -10.91
C LEU A 149 -4.70 -17.29 -9.51
N ILE A 150 -4.37 -16.03 -9.23
CA ILE A 150 -3.87 -15.59 -7.91
C ILE A 150 -4.83 -14.65 -7.21
N SER A 151 -5.60 -13.86 -7.95
CA SER A 151 -6.62 -12.99 -7.36
C SER A 151 -7.80 -12.83 -8.31
N THR A 152 -8.98 -12.61 -7.76
CA THR A 152 -10.22 -12.41 -8.51
C THR A 152 -11.13 -11.42 -7.80
N GLN A 153 -11.88 -10.65 -8.58
CA GLN A 153 -12.94 -9.81 -8.06
C GLN A 153 -14.06 -10.71 -7.50
N SER A 154 -14.54 -10.39 -6.30
CA SER A 154 -15.66 -11.11 -5.73
C SER A 154 -16.92 -10.88 -6.58
N LYS A 155 -17.62 -11.95 -6.95
CA LYS A 155 -18.92 -11.85 -7.62
C LYS A 155 -19.98 -11.25 -6.69
N ASP A 156 -19.80 -11.36 -5.39
CA ASP A 156 -20.73 -10.85 -4.39
C ASP A 156 -20.72 -9.33 -4.29
N GLU A 157 -19.64 -8.68 -4.70
CA GLU A 157 -19.63 -7.22 -4.89
C GLU A 157 -20.52 -6.74 -6.04
N LEU A 158 -20.89 -7.64 -6.95
CA LEU A 158 -21.81 -7.39 -8.06
C LEU A 158 -23.25 -7.80 -7.74
N GLY A 159 -23.52 -8.28 -6.53
CA GLY A 159 -24.85 -8.70 -6.07
C GLY A 159 -25.89 -7.59 -6.15
N PRO A 160 -27.19 -7.92 -6.12
CA PRO A 160 -28.24 -6.93 -6.20
C PRO A 160 -28.13 -5.92 -5.09
N MET A 161 -28.22 -4.65 -5.42
CA MET A 161 -28.25 -3.55 -4.46
C MET A 161 -29.42 -3.74 -3.51
N GLN A 162 -29.18 -3.92 -2.24
CA GLN A 162 -30.20 -3.87 -1.21
C GLN A 162 -30.43 -2.41 -0.81
N THR A 163 -31.69 -2.02 -0.81
CA THR A 163 -32.09 -0.69 -0.33
C THR A 163 -32.75 -0.87 1.02
N LEU A 164 -32.17 -0.27 2.04
CA LEU A 164 -32.73 -0.20 3.39
C LEU A 164 -33.14 1.24 3.65
N THR A 165 -34.39 1.43 4.05
CA THR A 165 -34.92 2.74 4.42
C THR A 165 -35.16 2.77 5.92
N TYR A 166 -34.55 3.73 6.58
CA TYR A 166 -34.74 4.04 7.99
C TYR A 166 -35.55 5.32 8.12
N GLU A 167 -36.58 5.28 8.92
CA GLU A 167 -37.42 6.43 9.18
C GLU A 167 -37.48 6.68 10.69
N GLY A 168 -37.54 7.95 11.08
CA GLY A 168 -37.60 8.30 12.48
C GLY A 168 -37.96 9.76 12.72
N LEU A 169 -38.19 10.07 13.97
CA LEU A 169 -38.48 11.41 14.45
C LEU A 169 -37.33 11.86 15.33
N LEU A 170 -36.65 12.93 14.97
CA LEU A 170 -35.70 13.61 15.83
C LEU A 170 -36.42 14.55 16.76
N PRO A 171 -36.22 14.43 18.09
CA PRO A 171 -36.85 15.38 19.03
C PRO A 171 -36.33 16.80 18.78
N ALA A 172 -37.21 17.76 18.75
CA ALA A 172 -36.87 19.17 18.70
C ALA A 172 -37.10 19.80 20.08
N ALA A 173 -36.26 20.76 20.45
CA ALA A 173 -36.36 21.44 21.75
C ALA A 173 -37.68 22.26 21.91
N SER A 174 -38.26 22.66 20.79
CA SER A 174 -39.56 23.36 20.75
C SER A 174 -40.28 22.98 19.45
N GLY A 175 -41.24 22.07 19.52
CA GLY A 175 -42.06 21.67 18.37
C GLY A 175 -42.27 20.16 18.25
N PRO A 176 -42.99 19.72 17.20
CA PRO A 176 -43.41 18.32 17.04
C PRO A 176 -42.27 17.37 16.65
N GLY A 177 -41.04 17.87 16.53
CA GLY A 177 -39.91 17.08 16.05
C GLY A 177 -39.72 17.18 14.54
N ILE A 178 -38.59 16.62 14.06
CA ILE A 178 -38.20 16.57 12.64
C ILE A 178 -38.28 15.13 12.17
N PHE A 179 -39.17 14.84 11.24
CA PHE A 179 -39.24 13.57 10.59
C PHE A 179 -38.08 13.43 9.58
N TYR A 180 -37.37 12.29 9.62
CA TYR A 180 -36.33 11.99 8.66
C TYR A 180 -36.55 10.62 8.03
N SER A 181 -36.10 10.48 6.79
CA SER A 181 -36.02 9.23 6.09
C SER A 181 -34.60 9.11 5.50
N LEU A 182 -33.87 8.05 5.88
CA LEU A 182 -32.53 7.74 5.41
C LEU A 182 -32.60 6.48 4.56
N THR A 183 -32.28 6.60 3.27
CA THR A 183 -32.21 5.46 2.36
C THR A 183 -30.74 5.08 2.14
N ILE A 184 -30.35 3.91 2.60
CA ILE A 184 -29.02 3.33 2.39
C ILE A 184 -29.12 2.28 1.29
N LYS A 185 -28.33 2.48 0.23
CA LYS A 185 -28.14 1.47 -0.81
C LYS A 185 -26.83 0.76 -0.53
N SER A 186 -26.87 -0.50 -0.18
CA SER A 186 -25.69 -1.33 0.02
C SER A 186 -25.73 -2.57 -0.86
N LYS A 187 -24.56 -3.03 -1.27
CA LYS A 187 -24.42 -4.36 -1.83
C LYS A 187 -24.35 -5.35 -0.65
N LYS A 188 -25.06 -6.47 -0.78
CA LYS A 188 -25.01 -7.52 0.25
C LYS A 188 -23.65 -8.21 0.13
N HIS A 189 -22.84 -8.10 1.17
CA HIS A 189 -21.77 -9.07 1.38
C HIS A 189 -22.39 -10.36 1.93
N SER A 190 -22.20 -11.44 1.21
CA SER A 190 -22.64 -12.78 1.66
C SER A 190 -21.53 -13.41 2.48
#